data_3eb1dfec8cd5c3754d8a5dd7e6965c66
#
_entry.id   3eb1dfec8cd5c3754d8a5dd7e6965c66
#
_cell.length_a   1.000
_cell.length_b   1.000
_cell.length_c   1.000
_cell.angle_alpha   90.00
_cell.angle_beta   90.00
_cell.angle_gamma   90.00
#
_symmetry.space_group_name_H-M   'P 1'
#
loop_
_entity.id
_entity.type
_entity.pdbx_description
1 polymer ?
#
loop_
_entity_poly.entity_id
_entity_poly.type
_entity_poly.pdbx_seq_one_letter_code
_entity_poly.pdbx_strand_id
1 'polypeptide(L)'
;TECDEIKAPRRRMAEEAARALDIKFLPPNPNEILKDPYVFGTDLTSSAELKFKYNQSKYARETEELADVAAFDVETNIRDKKRWQWIEMATLSFKDVVITVVDKYFIQEKFPNKTKEQILEDLYKYDNIYLKEINEERKIKQEFYVVDSEIEVLTTVFKRAHELKPDFISAWNMDFDISRLIEACGRAN
;
A
#
# COMPACT_ATOMS: atom_id res chain seq x y z
N THR A 1 10.44 16.01 22.12
CA THR A 1 10.75 17.32 21.54
C THR A 1 9.43 18.03 21.32
N GLU A 2 9.24 19.18 21.92
CA GLU A 2 8.05 20.00 21.72
C GLU A 2 8.17 20.67 20.35
N CYS A 3 7.09 20.67 19.54
CA CYS A 3 7.07 21.25 18.22
C CYS A 3 6.11 22.44 18.21
N ASP A 4 6.49 23.53 17.58
CA ASP A 4 5.63 24.69 17.36
C ASP A 4 4.72 24.46 16.15
N GLU A 5 3.43 24.73 16.29
CA GLU A 5 2.47 24.65 15.19
C GLU A 5 2.49 25.94 14.35
N ILE A 6 2.79 25.83 13.06
CA ILE A 6 2.73 26.93 12.10
C ILE A 6 1.43 26.86 11.31
N LYS A 7 0.60 27.91 11.39
CA LYS A 7 -0.64 28.05 10.61
C LYS A 7 -0.47 29.14 9.57
N ALA A 8 -0.38 28.74 8.30
CA ALA A 8 -0.27 29.70 7.19
C ALA A 8 -0.97 29.17 5.93
N PRO A 9 -1.44 30.07 5.04
CA PRO A 9 -1.86 29.68 3.71
C PRO A 9 -0.69 28.97 2.98
N ARG A 10 -0.99 27.93 2.19
CA ARG A 10 0.03 27.12 1.51
C ARG A 10 1.08 27.95 0.76
N ARG A 11 0.65 29.05 0.10
CA ARG A 11 1.53 29.97 -0.64
C ARG A 11 2.56 30.71 0.24
N ARG A 12 2.33 30.77 1.56
CA ARG A 12 3.21 31.47 2.54
C ARG A 12 3.89 30.48 3.49
N MET A 13 3.65 29.18 3.34
CA MET A 13 4.16 28.18 4.27
C MET A 13 5.69 28.17 4.35
N ALA A 14 6.38 28.29 3.20
CA ALA A 14 7.84 28.35 3.17
C ALA A 14 8.41 29.59 3.89
N GLU A 15 7.75 30.75 3.76
CA GLU A 15 8.15 31.98 4.43
C GLU A 15 7.97 31.90 5.97
N GLU A 16 6.85 31.33 6.40
CA GLU A 16 6.57 31.15 7.83
C GLU A 16 7.46 30.05 8.44
N ALA A 17 7.76 29.00 7.73
CA ALA A 17 8.74 28.00 8.15
C ALA A 17 10.15 28.60 8.27
N ALA A 18 10.57 29.39 7.29
CA ALA A 18 11.84 30.12 7.35
C ALA A 18 11.93 31.03 8.56
N ARG A 19 10.85 31.75 8.86
CA ARG A 19 10.78 32.63 10.04
C ARG A 19 10.90 31.85 11.35
N ALA A 20 10.21 30.71 11.45
CA ALA A 20 10.27 29.85 12.63
C ALA A 20 11.66 29.24 12.84
N LEU A 21 12.38 28.96 11.75
CA LEU A 21 13.76 28.44 11.77
C LEU A 21 14.84 29.53 11.87
N ASP A 22 14.47 30.81 12.04
CA ASP A 22 15.37 31.99 12.05
C ASP A 22 16.27 32.08 10.80
N ILE A 23 15.75 31.64 9.64
CA ILE A 23 16.45 31.71 8.34
C ILE A 23 16.32 33.14 7.80
N LYS A 24 17.43 33.91 7.78
CA LYS A 24 17.44 35.32 7.37
C LYS A 24 17.30 35.53 5.87
N PHE A 25 17.73 34.57 5.07
CA PHE A 25 17.70 34.66 3.60
C PHE A 25 17.01 33.44 3.03
N LEU A 26 15.94 33.66 2.27
CA LEU A 26 15.25 32.56 1.56
C LEU A 26 16.15 32.05 0.44
N PRO A 27 16.21 30.68 0.26
CA PRO A 27 16.88 30.10 -0.89
C PRO A 27 16.16 30.48 -2.20
N PRO A 28 16.83 30.37 -3.36
CA PRO A 28 16.21 30.65 -4.66
C PRO A 28 14.91 29.90 -4.91
N ASN A 29 14.81 28.68 -4.37
CA ASN A 29 13.59 27.91 -4.32
C ASN A 29 13.09 27.83 -2.86
N PRO A 30 12.10 28.63 -2.46
CA PRO A 30 11.59 28.65 -1.08
C PRO A 30 11.05 27.30 -0.60
N ASN A 31 10.60 26.43 -1.51
CA ASN A 31 10.09 25.12 -1.15
C ASN A 31 11.18 24.17 -0.61
N GLU A 32 12.45 24.48 -0.76
CA GLU A 32 13.53 23.71 -0.14
C GLU A 32 13.49 23.78 1.39
N ILE A 33 13.01 24.90 1.96
CA ILE A 33 12.81 25.04 3.40
C ILE A 33 11.80 24.02 3.93
N LEU A 34 10.79 23.66 3.13
CA LEU A 34 9.77 22.69 3.51
C LEU A 34 10.31 21.23 3.59
N LYS A 35 11.55 21.03 3.11
CA LYS A 35 12.27 19.75 3.20
C LYS A 35 13.27 19.71 4.36
N ASP A 36 13.37 20.78 5.13
CA ASP A 36 14.23 20.84 6.31
C ASP A 36 13.83 19.74 7.31
N PRO A 37 14.76 18.99 7.90
CA PRO A 37 14.47 17.90 8.83
C PRO A 37 13.74 18.35 10.12
N TYR A 38 13.67 19.63 10.40
CA TYR A 38 12.91 20.20 11.51
C TYR A 38 11.52 20.71 11.10
N VAL A 39 11.14 20.60 9.83
CA VAL A 39 9.82 21.01 9.32
C VAL A 39 9.00 19.77 8.96
N PHE A 40 7.90 19.56 9.66
CA PHE A 40 7.05 18.37 9.51
C PHE A 40 5.68 18.75 8.94
N GLY A 41 5.03 17.78 8.26
CA GLY A 41 3.65 17.90 7.77
C GLY A 41 3.47 18.77 6.53
N THR A 42 4.53 19.15 5.85
CA THR A 42 4.49 19.99 4.63
C THR A 42 3.94 19.28 3.42
N ASP A 43 3.98 17.95 3.43
CA ASP A 43 3.42 17.03 2.45
C ASP A 43 1.92 16.74 2.69
N LEU A 44 1.40 17.09 3.87
CA LEU A 44 0.00 16.90 4.18
C LEU A 44 -0.90 17.81 3.34
N THR A 45 -1.90 17.22 2.72
CA THR A 45 -2.94 17.96 2.00
C THR A 45 -3.95 18.56 2.98
N SER A 46 -4.66 19.62 2.55
CA SER A 46 -5.78 20.17 3.34
C SER A 46 -6.84 19.11 3.66
N SER A 47 -7.00 18.12 2.77
CA SER A 47 -7.90 16.99 2.99
C SER A 47 -7.41 16.09 4.13
N ALA A 48 -6.11 15.84 4.23
CA ALA A 48 -5.52 15.07 5.33
C ALA A 48 -5.71 15.79 6.68
N GLU A 49 -5.50 17.10 6.71
CA GLU A 49 -5.73 17.92 7.90
C GLU A 49 -7.21 17.92 8.33
N LEU A 50 -8.13 18.07 7.38
CA LEU A 50 -9.57 17.99 7.64
C LEU A 50 -9.98 16.61 8.16
N LYS A 51 -9.47 15.54 7.57
CA LYS A 51 -9.72 14.16 8.04
C LYS A 51 -9.20 13.96 9.46
N PHE A 52 -8.00 14.45 9.76
CA PHE A 52 -7.43 14.37 11.10
C PHE A 52 -8.30 15.10 12.13
N LYS A 53 -8.69 16.35 11.85
CA LYS A 53 -9.57 17.15 12.72
C LYS A 53 -10.95 16.49 12.90
N TYR A 54 -11.52 15.95 11.82
CA TYR A 54 -12.79 15.22 11.89
C TYR A 54 -12.67 14.00 12.79
N ASN A 55 -11.62 13.20 12.63
CA ASN A 55 -11.40 11.99 13.44
C ASN A 55 -11.16 12.31 14.92
N GLN A 56 -10.68 13.52 15.27
CA GLN A 56 -10.58 13.98 16.65
C GLN A 56 -11.87 14.58 17.20
N SER A 57 -12.84 14.85 16.34
CA SER A 57 -14.12 15.41 16.77
C SER A 57 -14.99 14.36 17.49
N LYS A 58 -15.89 14.84 18.35
CA LYS A 58 -16.87 13.94 19.00
C LYS A 58 -17.79 13.24 17.99
N TYR A 59 -18.05 13.85 16.84
CA TYR A 59 -18.91 13.29 15.79
C TYR A 59 -18.34 12.02 15.17
N ALA A 60 -16.99 11.95 14.99
CA ALA A 60 -16.35 10.74 14.49
C ALA A 60 -16.44 9.56 15.47
N ARG A 61 -16.63 9.84 16.76
CA ARG A 61 -16.76 8.80 17.80
C ARG A 61 -18.19 8.28 17.96
N GLU A 62 -19.17 9.01 17.46
CA GLU A 62 -20.60 8.65 17.54
C GLU A 62 -21.05 7.78 16.37
N THR A 63 -20.26 7.65 15.30
CA THR A 63 -20.53 6.74 14.19
C THR A 63 -19.88 5.38 14.49
N GLU A 64 -20.66 4.48 15.10
CA GLU A 64 -20.20 3.12 15.43
C GLU A 64 -20.04 2.20 14.21
N GLU A 65 -20.58 2.57 13.06
CA GLU A 65 -20.43 1.80 11.83
C GLU A 65 -19.16 2.24 11.08
N LEU A 66 -18.06 1.61 11.41
CA LEU A 66 -16.84 1.72 10.59
C LEU A 66 -17.02 0.88 9.33
N ALA A 67 -16.79 1.50 8.18
CA ALA A 67 -16.74 0.77 6.92
C ALA A 67 -15.65 -0.31 6.96
N ASP A 68 -15.98 -1.50 6.49
CA ASP A 68 -15.05 -2.61 6.34
C ASP A 68 -14.17 -2.37 5.11
N VAL A 69 -12.91 -2.02 5.33
CA VAL A 69 -11.93 -1.68 4.27
C VAL A 69 -10.91 -2.80 4.12
N ALA A 70 -10.75 -3.31 2.90
CA ALA A 70 -9.63 -4.16 2.53
C ALA A 70 -8.47 -3.33 1.98
N ALA A 71 -7.25 -3.71 2.29
CA ALA A 71 -6.06 -3.17 1.66
C ALA A 71 -5.61 -4.09 0.50
N PHE A 72 -5.29 -3.50 -0.64
CA PHE A 72 -4.86 -4.20 -1.84
C PHE A 72 -3.56 -3.63 -2.37
N ASP A 73 -2.68 -4.50 -2.85
CA ASP A 73 -1.40 -4.13 -3.45
C ASP A 73 -0.98 -5.13 -4.53
N VAL A 74 -0.22 -4.66 -5.54
CA VAL A 74 0.32 -5.52 -6.60
C VAL A 74 1.82 -5.34 -6.75
N GLU A 75 2.52 -6.45 -7.01
CA GLU A 75 3.93 -6.46 -7.37
C GLU A 75 4.09 -6.82 -8.85
N THR A 76 4.97 -6.10 -9.54
CA THR A 76 5.14 -6.25 -10.98
C THR A 76 6.55 -6.65 -11.37
N ASN A 77 6.67 -7.34 -12.51
CA ASN A 77 7.96 -7.72 -13.07
C ASN A 77 8.75 -6.50 -13.57
N ILE A 78 9.96 -6.32 -13.04
CA ILE A 78 10.90 -5.28 -13.47
C ILE A 78 12.21 -5.86 -14.05
N ARG A 79 12.31 -7.18 -14.23
CA ARG A 79 13.53 -7.88 -14.63
C ARG A 79 13.46 -8.42 -16.06
N ASP A 80 12.38 -9.12 -16.39
CA ASP A 80 12.19 -9.68 -17.72
C ASP A 80 11.54 -8.66 -18.65
N LYS A 81 12.28 -8.24 -19.70
CA LYS A 81 11.76 -7.28 -20.68
C LYS A 81 10.52 -7.75 -21.44
N LYS A 82 10.30 -9.06 -21.55
CA LYS A 82 9.12 -9.63 -22.22
C LYS A 82 7.86 -9.56 -21.34
N ARG A 83 8.07 -9.55 -20.04
CA ARG A 83 6.99 -9.46 -19.03
C ARG A 83 7.10 -8.15 -18.21
N TRP A 84 7.70 -7.13 -18.79
CA TRP A 84 7.88 -5.85 -18.11
C TRP A 84 6.54 -5.30 -17.60
N GLN A 85 6.48 -5.01 -16.30
CA GLN A 85 5.29 -4.52 -15.59
C GLN A 85 4.07 -5.48 -15.60
N TRP A 86 4.25 -6.76 -15.91
CA TRP A 86 3.22 -7.75 -15.67
C TRP A 86 3.07 -7.97 -14.17
N ILE A 87 1.83 -8.15 -13.71
CA ILE A 87 1.56 -8.44 -12.29
C ILE A 87 2.00 -9.87 -11.99
N GLU A 88 2.93 -10.01 -11.07
CA GLU A 88 3.46 -11.31 -10.63
C GLU A 88 2.91 -11.75 -9.27
N MET A 89 2.46 -10.78 -8.47
CA MET A 89 1.85 -11.04 -7.18
C MET A 89 0.78 -10.00 -6.88
N ALA A 90 -0.29 -10.41 -6.23
CA ALA A 90 -1.28 -9.52 -5.65
C ALA A 90 -1.60 -9.95 -4.23
N THR A 91 -1.74 -8.98 -3.34
CA THR A 91 -2.10 -9.19 -1.94
C THR A 91 -3.36 -8.42 -1.58
N LEU A 92 -4.26 -9.08 -0.86
CA LEU A 92 -5.45 -8.49 -0.27
C LEU A 92 -5.45 -8.78 1.24
N SER A 93 -5.51 -7.74 2.05
CA SER A 93 -5.63 -7.85 3.51
C SER A 93 -7.00 -7.33 3.95
N PHE A 94 -7.74 -8.15 4.68
CA PHE A 94 -9.06 -7.80 5.20
C PHE A 94 -9.29 -8.42 6.58
N LYS A 95 -9.50 -7.58 7.58
CA LYS A 95 -9.64 -8.00 9.00
C LYS A 95 -8.45 -8.86 9.45
N ASP A 96 -8.72 -10.11 9.75
CA ASP A 96 -7.75 -11.11 10.21
C ASP A 96 -7.22 -12.02 9.09
N VAL A 97 -7.60 -11.78 7.82
CA VAL A 97 -7.19 -12.59 6.67
C VAL A 97 -6.26 -11.80 5.76
N VAL A 98 -5.15 -12.40 5.36
CA VAL A 98 -4.26 -11.91 4.32
C VAL A 98 -4.18 -12.96 3.22
N ILE A 99 -4.49 -12.56 2.00
CA ILE A 99 -4.50 -13.39 0.81
C ILE A 99 -3.38 -12.93 -0.09
N THR A 100 -2.45 -13.83 -0.42
CA THR A 100 -1.38 -13.56 -1.36
C THR A 100 -1.46 -14.55 -2.53
N VAL A 101 -1.60 -14.03 -3.73
CA VAL A 101 -1.64 -14.81 -4.97
C VAL A 101 -0.39 -14.52 -5.77
N VAL A 102 0.34 -15.57 -6.16
CA VAL A 102 1.63 -15.46 -6.84
C VAL A 102 1.58 -16.20 -8.18
N ASP A 103 2.02 -15.54 -9.27
CA ASP A 103 2.32 -16.22 -10.53
C ASP A 103 3.55 -17.13 -10.33
N LYS A 104 3.43 -18.42 -10.64
CA LYS A 104 4.55 -19.36 -10.51
C LYS A 104 5.80 -18.89 -11.27
N TYR A 105 5.64 -18.17 -12.36
CA TYR A 105 6.74 -17.66 -13.17
C TYR A 105 7.70 -16.82 -12.35
N PHE A 106 7.20 -15.99 -11.46
CA PHE A 106 8.02 -15.16 -10.55
C PHE A 106 9.05 -15.99 -9.76
N ILE A 107 8.63 -17.16 -9.29
CA ILE A 107 9.50 -18.06 -8.53
C ILE A 107 10.36 -18.92 -9.47
N GLN A 108 9.77 -19.42 -10.57
CA GLN A 108 10.46 -20.28 -11.53
C GLN A 108 11.53 -19.56 -12.33
N GLU A 109 11.49 -18.23 -12.45
CA GLU A 109 12.60 -17.47 -13.03
C GLU A 109 13.93 -17.77 -12.31
N LYS A 110 13.89 -17.92 -11.00
CA LYS A 110 15.05 -18.25 -10.17
C LYS A 110 15.18 -19.73 -9.86
N PHE A 111 14.07 -20.46 -9.78
CA PHE A 111 13.99 -21.88 -9.43
C PHE A 111 13.14 -22.67 -10.46
N PRO A 112 13.64 -22.89 -11.69
CA PRO A 112 12.82 -23.35 -12.83
C PRO A 112 12.16 -24.72 -12.64
N ASN A 113 12.70 -25.56 -11.76
CA ASN A 113 12.20 -26.91 -11.55
C ASN A 113 11.18 -27.05 -10.40
N LYS A 114 10.81 -25.95 -9.72
CA LYS A 114 9.83 -26.04 -8.63
C LYS A 114 8.42 -26.18 -9.16
N THR A 115 7.70 -27.14 -8.60
CA THR A 115 6.25 -27.28 -8.82
C THR A 115 5.46 -26.24 -8.02
N LYS A 116 4.17 -26.05 -8.34
CA LYS A 116 3.30 -25.16 -7.57
C LYS A 116 3.19 -25.57 -6.10
N GLU A 117 3.09 -26.86 -5.85
CA GLU A 117 2.99 -27.42 -4.50
C GLU A 117 4.25 -27.09 -3.69
N GLN A 118 5.43 -27.25 -4.29
CA GLN A 118 6.70 -26.92 -3.64
C GLN A 118 6.83 -25.42 -3.38
N ILE A 119 6.35 -24.58 -4.30
CA ILE A 119 6.32 -23.13 -4.11
C ILE A 119 5.38 -22.78 -2.94
N LEU A 120 4.20 -23.38 -2.89
CA LEU A 120 3.22 -23.16 -1.83
C LEU A 120 3.77 -23.60 -0.46
N GLU A 121 4.43 -24.75 -0.38
CA GLU A 121 5.09 -25.22 0.85
C GLU A 121 6.17 -24.23 1.32
N ASP A 122 6.99 -23.70 0.40
CA ASP A 122 7.99 -22.71 0.72
C ASP A 122 7.37 -21.42 1.24
N LEU A 123 6.29 -20.93 0.65
CA LEU A 123 5.59 -19.71 1.11
C LEU A 123 5.11 -19.88 2.55
N TYR A 124 4.44 -20.99 2.87
CA TYR A 124 4.02 -21.26 4.26
C TYR A 124 5.20 -21.44 5.21
N LYS A 125 6.30 -22.04 4.74
CA LYS A 125 7.51 -22.18 5.55
C LYS A 125 8.14 -20.82 5.86
N TYR A 126 8.22 -19.91 4.89
CA TYR A 126 8.72 -18.55 5.09
C TYR A 126 7.81 -17.74 6.02
N ASP A 127 6.50 -17.85 5.85
CA ASP A 127 5.52 -17.23 6.73
C ASP A 127 5.74 -17.66 8.18
N ASN A 128 5.87 -18.95 8.43
CA ASN A 128 6.14 -19.48 9.78
C ASN A 128 7.50 -19.07 10.35
N ILE A 129 8.49 -18.78 9.52
CA ILE A 129 9.82 -18.35 10.00
C ILE A 129 9.83 -16.85 10.32
N TYR A 130 9.24 -16.02 9.47
CA TYR A 130 9.43 -14.57 9.52
C TYR A 130 8.23 -13.80 10.05
N LEU A 131 7.00 -14.34 9.90
CA LEU A 131 5.78 -13.63 10.26
C LEU A 131 5.00 -14.29 11.40
N LYS A 132 5.49 -15.41 11.95
CA LYS A 132 4.82 -16.17 12.99
C LYS A 132 4.38 -15.30 14.17
N GLU A 133 5.30 -14.52 14.73
CA GLU A 133 5.02 -13.68 15.90
C GLU A 133 3.91 -12.65 15.61
N ILE A 134 3.97 -11.99 14.45
CA ILE A 134 2.96 -11.01 14.04
C ILE A 134 1.62 -11.69 13.78
N ASN A 135 1.63 -12.84 13.12
CA ASN A 135 0.42 -13.59 12.81
C ASN A 135 -0.27 -14.07 14.09
N GLU A 136 0.50 -14.55 15.08
CA GLU A 136 -0.04 -14.99 16.38
C GLU A 136 -0.56 -13.81 17.20
N GLU A 137 0.20 -12.72 17.31
CA GLU A 137 -0.19 -11.51 18.07
C GLU A 137 -1.49 -10.90 17.52
N ARG A 138 -1.60 -10.78 16.20
CA ARG A 138 -2.73 -10.15 15.53
C ARG A 138 -3.80 -11.14 15.08
N LYS A 139 -3.62 -12.43 15.33
CA LYS A 139 -4.51 -13.52 14.90
C LYS A 139 -4.73 -13.53 13.39
N ILE A 140 -3.68 -13.23 12.61
CA ILE A 140 -3.75 -13.18 11.16
C ILE A 140 -3.72 -14.59 10.58
N LYS A 141 -4.64 -14.86 9.65
CA LYS A 141 -4.68 -16.07 8.84
C LYS A 141 -4.11 -15.75 7.45
N GLN A 142 -2.98 -16.36 7.10
CA GLN A 142 -2.39 -16.26 5.77
C GLN A 142 -3.00 -17.30 4.82
N GLU A 143 -3.36 -16.87 3.62
CA GLU A 143 -3.80 -17.73 2.53
C GLU A 143 -2.93 -17.49 1.31
N PHE A 144 -2.18 -18.50 0.87
CA PHE A 144 -1.34 -18.43 -0.31
C PHE A 144 -1.94 -19.20 -1.47
N TYR A 145 -1.85 -18.64 -2.67
CA TYR A 145 -2.25 -19.26 -3.91
C TYR A 145 -1.11 -19.14 -4.94
N VAL A 146 -0.80 -20.22 -5.65
CA VAL A 146 0.17 -20.24 -6.73
C VAL A 146 -0.57 -20.56 -8.03
N VAL A 147 -0.51 -19.63 -8.98
CA VAL A 147 -1.26 -19.69 -10.24
C VAL A 147 -0.33 -19.70 -11.46
N ASP A 148 -0.87 -19.91 -12.66
CA ASP A 148 -0.09 -20.07 -13.89
C ASP A 148 0.06 -18.81 -14.71
N SER A 149 -0.69 -17.76 -14.40
CA SER A 149 -0.73 -16.54 -15.23
C SER A 149 -1.13 -15.31 -14.46
N GLU A 150 -0.77 -14.15 -15.00
CA GLU A 150 -1.14 -12.83 -14.50
C GLU A 150 -2.66 -12.69 -14.30
N ILE A 151 -3.47 -13.15 -15.27
CA ILE A 151 -4.93 -13.03 -15.17
C ILE A 151 -5.49 -13.93 -14.07
N GLU A 152 -4.87 -15.07 -13.81
CA GLU A 152 -5.25 -15.93 -12.68
C GLU A 152 -4.88 -15.31 -11.34
N VAL A 153 -3.79 -14.52 -11.26
CA VAL A 153 -3.49 -13.73 -10.05
C VAL A 153 -4.66 -12.82 -9.73
N LEU A 154 -5.12 -12.04 -10.72
CA LEU A 154 -6.21 -11.09 -10.53
C LEU A 154 -7.55 -11.77 -10.25
N THR A 155 -7.92 -12.77 -11.05
CA THR A 155 -9.20 -13.46 -10.87
C THR A 155 -9.29 -14.16 -9.52
N THR A 156 -8.18 -14.72 -9.03
CA THR A 156 -8.15 -15.39 -7.73
C THR A 156 -8.29 -14.37 -6.58
N VAL A 157 -7.53 -13.28 -6.58
CA VAL A 157 -7.59 -12.28 -5.51
C VAL A 157 -8.95 -11.58 -5.48
N PHE A 158 -9.52 -11.21 -6.63
CA PHE A 158 -10.83 -10.56 -6.67
C PHE A 158 -11.98 -11.51 -6.37
N LYS A 159 -11.87 -12.81 -6.70
CA LYS A 159 -12.83 -13.80 -6.25
C LYS A 159 -12.86 -13.88 -4.72
N ARG A 160 -11.69 -13.90 -4.08
CA ARG A 160 -11.58 -13.89 -2.62
C ARG A 160 -12.12 -12.58 -2.03
N ALA A 161 -11.82 -11.43 -2.64
CA ALA A 161 -12.40 -10.14 -2.23
C ALA A 161 -13.94 -10.17 -2.28
N HIS A 162 -14.50 -10.74 -3.35
CA HIS A 162 -15.96 -10.88 -3.49
C HIS A 162 -16.59 -11.79 -2.41
N GLU A 163 -15.89 -12.84 -2.00
CA GLU A 163 -16.32 -13.73 -0.92
C GLU A 163 -16.25 -13.05 0.46
N LEU A 164 -15.23 -12.22 0.71
CA LEU A 164 -15.02 -11.49 1.96
C LEU A 164 -15.93 -10.27 2.10
N LYS A 165 -16.39 -9.70 0.98
CA LYS A 165 -17.33 -8.56 0.91
C LYS A 165 -16.89 -7.33 1.71
N PRO A 166 -15.70 -6.78 1.51
CA PRO A 166 -15.36 -5.49 2.09
C PRO A 166 -16.25 -4.39 1.49
N ASP A 167 -16.56 -3.36 2.26
CA ASP A 167 -17.28 -2.18 1.76
C ASP A 167 -16.44 -1.38 0.76
N PHE A 168 -15.13 -1.32 1.01
CA PHE A 168 -14.17 -0.64 0.16
C PHE A 168 -12.88 -1.45 0.01
N ILE A 169 -12.23 -1.27 -1.13
CA ILE A 169 -10.85 -1.73 -1.37
C ILE A 169 -9.99 -0.49 -1.52
N SER A 170 -8.94 -0.38 -0.70
CA SER A 170 -7.96 0.71 -0.72
C SER A 170 -6.65 0.20 -1.27
N ALA A 171 -6.02 0.94 -2.17
CA ALA A 171 -4.66 0.71 -2.64
C ALA A 171 -3.75 1.87 -2.22
N TRP A 172 -2.48 1.57 -1.90
CA TRP A 172 -1.52 2.59 -1.48
C TRP A 172 -1.16 3.54 -2.62
N ASN A 173 -0.85 2.98 -3.78
CA ASN A 173 -0.52 3.73 -5.00
C ASN A 173 -1.60 3.49 -6.07
N MET A 174 -2.79 4.03 -5.81
CA MET A 174 -3.99 3.75 -6.61
C MET A 174 -3.79 3.97 -8.12
N ASP A 175 -3.10 5.05 -8.52
CA ASP A 175 -2.88 5.35 -9.93
C ASP A 175 -2.00 4.29 -10.61
N PHE A 176 -0.97 3.79 -9.91
CA PHE A 176 -0.12 2.73 -10.40
C PHE A 176 -0.89 1.41 -10.44
N ASP A 177 -1.49 0.99 -9.32
CA ASP A 177 -2.15 -0.30 -9.19
C ASP A 177 -3.30 -0.44 -10.20
N ILE A 178 -4.18 0.57 -10.32
CA ILE A 178 -5.28 0.56 -11.29
C ILE A 178 -4.76 0.51 -12.73
N SER A 179 -3.70 1.26 -13.05
CA SER A 179 -3.10 1.22 -14.39
C SER A 179 -2.61 -0.18 -14.73
N ARG A 180 -1.95 -0.86 -13.79
CA ARG A 180 -1.49 -2.25 -13.98
C ARG A 180 -2.64 -3.24 -14.15
N LEU A 181 -3.72 -3.09 -13.37
CA LEU A 181 -4.93 -3.89 -13.51
C LEU A 181 -5.56 -3.75 -14.91
N ILE A 182 -5.72 -2.52 -15.39
CA ILE A 182 -6.29 -2.24 -16.72
C ILE A 182 -5.43 -2.87 -17.82
N GLU A 183 -4.11 -2.72 -17.74
CA GLU A 183 -3.19 -3.32 -18.71
C GLU A 183 -3.23 -4.85 -18.69
N ALA A 184 -3.26 -5.47 -17.50
CA ALA A 184 -3.38 -6.92 -17.36
C ALA A 184 -4.69 -7.45 -17.98
N CYS A 185 -5.81 -6.78 -17.74
CA CYS A 185 -7.09 -7.10 -18.38
C CYS A 185 -7.03 -6.95 -19.91
N GLY A 186 -6.32 -5.93 -20.40
CA GLY A 186 -6.12 -5.71 -21.83
C GLY A 186 -5.26 -6.79 -22.49
N ARG A 187 -4.29 -7.38 -21.77
CA ARG A 187 -3.48 -8.50 -22.27
C ARG A 187 -4.22 -9.83 -22.30
N ALA A 188 -5.28 -9.98 -21.50
CA ALA A 188 -6.08 -11.20 -21.42
C ALA A 188 -7.16 -11.31 -22.52
N ASN A 189 -7.46 -10.20 -23.22
CA ASN A 189 -8.42 -10.15 -24.34
C ASN A 189 -7.71 -10.28 -25.70
#